data_e651b415e41642ff108fde3bd6646d92
#
_entry.id   e651b415e41642ff108fde3bd6646d92
#
_cell.length_a   1.000
_cell.length_b   1.000
_cell.length_c   1.000
_cell.angle_alpha   90.00
_cell.angle_beta   90.00
_cell.angle_gamma   90.00
#
_symmetry.space_group_name_H-M   'P 1'
#
loop_
_entity.id
_entity.type
_entity.pdbx_description
1 polymer ?
#
loop_
_entity_poly.entity_id
_entity_poly.type
_entity_poly.pdbx_seq_one_letter_code
_entity_poly.pdbx_strand_id
1 'polypeptide(L)'
;MTIPVESTPWSVHDLGAFSAMLVLAAADKGLGAINAYALVMYPDEVREAMGIGADEIVAIGIALGYPTDSALAAFAPDRVDVNEILTIKD
;
A
#
# COMPACT_ATOMS: atom_id res chain seq x y z
N MET A 1 -3.83 -5.23 -5.03
CA MET A 1 -2.76 -5.20 -6.03
C MET A 1 -1.99 -6.51 -5.96
N THR A 2 -1.66 -7.06 -7.09
CA THR A 2 -0.96 -8.34 -7.22
C THR A 2 0.30 -8.16 -8.05
N ILE A 3 1.24 -9.11 -7.90
CA ILE A 3 2.42 -9.26 -8.76
C ILE A 3 2.54 -10.74 -9.15
N PRO A 4 3.15 -11.07 -10.29
CA PRO A 4 3.41 -12.46 -10.66
C PRO A 4 4.23 -13.22 -9.61
N VAL A 5 3.99 -14.50 -9.44
CA VAL A 5 4.76 -15.35 -8.50
C VAL A 5 6.26 -15.34 -8.83
N GLU A 6 6.62 -15.24 -10.11
CA GLU A 6 8.00 -15.16 -10.56
C GLU A 6 8.62 -13.76 -10.47
N SER A 7 8.00 -12.86 -9.73
CA SER A 7 8.47 -11.49 -9.58
C SER A 7 9.83 -11.39 -8.92
N THR A 8 10.62 -10.42 -9.36
CA THR A 8 11.90 -10.08 -8.79
C THR A 8 11.76 -9.04 -7.67
N PRO A 9 12.81 -8.80 -6.85
CA PRO A 9 12.82 -7.70 -5.89
C PRO A 9 12.53 -6.32 -6.52
N TRP A 10 12.87 -6.13 -7.80
CA TRP A 10 12.55 -4.90 -8.54
C TRP A 10 11.05 -4.71 -8.73
N SER A 11 10.32 -5.78 -9.00
CA SER A 11 8.86 -5.71 -9.12
C SER A 11 8.20 -5.29 -7.80
N VAL A 12 8.75 -5.73 -6.67
CA VAL A 12 8.29 -5.33 -5.33
C VAL A 12 8.58 -3.84 -5.09
N HIS A 13 9.77 -3.36 -5.50
CA HIS A 13 10.12 -1.95 -5.43
C HIS A 13 9.16 -1.09 -6.28
N ASP A 14 8.92 -1.49 -7.53
CA ASP A 14 8.04 -0.77 -8.45
C ASP A 14 6.60 -0.76 -7.93
N LEU A 15 6.14 -1.86 -7.35
CA LEU A 15 4.82 -1.94 -6.71
C LEU A 15 4.69 -0.94 -5.57
N GLY A 16 5.72 -0.82 -4.73
CA GLY A 16 5.74 0.16 -3.64
C GLY A 16 5.69 1.60 -4.15
N ALA A 17 6.47 1.92 -5.18
CA ALA A 17 6.46 3.22 -5.84
C ALA A 17 5.09 3.54 -6.46
N PHE A 18 4.50 2.57 -7.19
CA PHE A 18 3.18 2.72 -7.77
C PHE A 18 2.09 2.92 -6.70
N SER A 19 2.15 2.13 -5.61
CA SER A 19 1.23 2.26 -4.49
C SER A 19 1.27 3.67 -3.88
N ALA A 20 2.46 4.21 -3.64
CA ALA A 20 2.64 5.56 -3.11
C ALA A 20 2.07 6.63 -4.06
N MET A 21 2.33 6.50 -5.37
CA MET A 21 1.78 7.42 -6.36
C MET A 21 0.25 7.34 -6.44
N LEU A 22 -0.32 6.15 -6.34
CA LEU A 22 -1.77 5.96 -6.34
C LEU A 22 -2.42 6.65 -5.14
N VAL A 23 -1.84 6.51 -3.96
CA VAL A 23 -2.32 7.18 -2.73
C VAL A 23 -2.27 8.71 -2.88
N LEU A 24 -1.17 9.24 -3.43
CA LEU A 24 -1.04 10.68 -3.69
C LEU A 24 -2.05 11.17 -4.73
N ALA A 25 -2.24 10.42 -5.81
CA ALA A 25 -3.23 10.76 -6.83
C ALA A 25 -4.67 10.72 -6.29
N ALA A 26 -4.97 9.79 -5.38
CA ALA A 26 -6.25 9.74 -4.68
C ALA A 26 -6.45 10.99 -3.81
N ALA A 27 -5.44 11.40 -3.06
CA ALA A 27 -5.48 12.61 -2.24
C ALA A 27 -5.72 13.88 -3.09
N ASP A 28 -5.06 13.99 -4.25
CA ASP A 28 -5.28 15.09 -5.20
C ASP A 28 -6.75 15.17 -5.67
N LYS A 29 -7.45 14.04 -5.70
CA LYS A 29 -8.87 13.95 -6.05
C LYS A 29 -9.82 14.09 -4.86
N GLY A 30 -9.31 14.41 -3.68
CA GLY A 30 -10.10 14.52 -2.47
C GLY A 30 -10.55 13.18 -1.88
N LEU A 31 -9.90 12.08 -2.27
CA LEU A 31 -10.14 10.76 -1.72
C LEU A 31 -9.16 10.46 -0.58
N GLY A 32 -9.63 9.77 0.44
CA GLY A 32 -8.79 9.11 1.42
C GLY A 32 -8.28 7.78 0.88
N ALA A 33 -7.06 7.43 1.21
CA ALA A 33 -6.46 6.16 0.85
C ALA A 33 -5.62 5.61 2.01
N ILE A 34 -5.65 4.30 2.18
CA ILE A 34 -4.82 3.62 3.19
C ILE A 34 -4.33 2.28 2.66
N ASN A 35 -3.06 1.98 2.92
CA ASN A 35 -2.51 0.65 2.67
C ASN A 35 -3.12 -0.34 3.67
N ALA A 36 -3.89 -1.29 3.17
CA ALA A 36 -4.62 -2.29 3.95
C ALA A 36 -3.78 -3.57 4.08
N TYR A 37 -2.78 -3.54 4.94
CA TYR A 37 -1.87 -4.67 5.16
C TYR A 37 -2.61 -5.94 5.61
N ALA A 38 -3.71 -5.82 6.34
CA ALA A 38 -4.49 -6.97 6.78
C ALA A 38 -4.97 -7.89 5.64
N LEU A 39 -5.15 -7.34 4.43
CA LEU A 39 -5.56 -8.12 3.27
C LEU A 39 -4.48 -9.13 2.80
N VAL A 40 -3.21 -8.87 3.07
CA VAL A 40 -2.13 -9.81 2.71
C VAL A 40 -1.91 -10.89 3.76
N MET A 41 -2.53 -10.75 4.93
CA MET A 41 -2.51 -11.78 5.97
C MET A 41 -3.51 -12.92 5.69
N TYR A 42 -4.49 -12.68 4.83
CA TYR A 42 -5.53 -13.63 4.43
C TYR A 42 -5.59 -13.76 2.91
N PRO A 43 -4.49 -14.22 2.28
CA PRO A 43 -4.37 -14.20 0.82
C PRO A 43 -5.33 -15.15 0.12
N ASP A 44 -5.70 -16.26 0.74
CA ASP A 44 -6.58 -17.25 0.13
C ASP A 44 -8.02 -16.74 0.04
N GLU A 45 -8.51 -16.09 1.10
CA GLU A 45 -9.83 -15.45 1.12
C GLU A 45 -9.90 -14.31 0.10
N VAL A 46 -8.83 -13.51 0.00
CA VAL A 46 -8.75 -12.43 -0.99
C VAL A 46 -8.71 -12.98 -2.41
N ARG A 47 -7.95 -14.07 -2.65
CA ARG A 47 -7.91 -14.74 -3.95
C ARG A 47 -9.28 -15.23 -4.38
N GLU A 48 -9.97 -15.93 -3.50
CA GLU A 48 -11.31 -16.45 -3.77
C GLU A 48 -12.29 -15.32 -4.08
N ALA A 49 -12.33 -14.30 -3.23
CA ALA A 49 -13.26 -13.17 -3.37
C ALA A 49 -13.01 -12.33 -4.62
N MET A 50 -11.75 -12.19 -5.05
CA MET A 50 -11.33 -11.31 -6.15
C MET A 50 -11.03 -12.07 -7.45
N GLY A 51 -11.11 -13.40 -7.45
CA GLY A 51 -10.78 -14.23 -8.63
C GLY A 51 -9.31 -14.16 -9.04
N ILE A 52 -8.39 -14.04 -8.08
CA ILE A 52 -6.95 -13.93 -8.33
C ILE A 52 -6.35 -15.30 -8.59
N GLY A 53 -5.64 -15.45 -9.71
CA GLY A 53 -5.00 -16.70 -10.12
C GLY A 53 -3.87 -17.14 -9.19
N ALA A 54 -3.53 -18.43 -9.27
CA ALA A 54 -2.43 -19.02 -8.50
C ALA A 54 -1.03 -18.54 -8.95
N ASP A 55 -0.94 -17.95 -10.12
CA ASP A 55 0.26 -17.36 -10.71
C ASP A 55 0.54 -15.93 -10.23
N GLU A 56 -0.30 -15.38 -9.35
CA GLU A 56 -0.14 -14.06 -8.77
C GLU A 56 0.00 -14.11 -7.25
N ILE A 57 0.76 -13.19 -6.69
CA ILE A 57 0.88 -12.94 -5.25
C ILE A 57 0.00 -11.74 -4.88
N VAL A 58 -0.82 -11.87 -3.84
CA VAL A 58 -1.51 -10.73 -3.22
C VAL A 58 -0.48 -9.92 -2.44
N ALA A 59 -0.06 -8.81 -3.00
CA ALA A 59 1.08 -8.05 -2.49
C ALA A 59 0.67 -6.95 -1.51
N ILE A 60 -0.41 -6.22 -1.80
CA ILE A 60 -0.97 -5.18 -0.93
C ILE A 60 -2.42 -4.89 -1.30
N GLY A 61 -3.24 -4.56 -0.31
CA GLY A 61 -4.53 -3.92 -0.52
C GLY A 61 -4.43 -2.41 -0.34
N ILE A 62 -5.20 -1.66 -1.10
CA ILE A 62 -5.37 -0.23 -0.88
C ILE A 62 -6.87 0.04 -0.78
N ALA A 63 -7.30 0.52 0.39
CA ALA A 63 -8.65 1.01 0.56
C ALA A 63 -8.73 2.44 0.07
N LEU A 64 -9.74 2.74 -0.74
CA LEU A 64 -10.02 4.05 -1.29
C LEU A 64 -11.45 4.46 -0.96
N GLY A 65 -11.66 5.71 -0.59
CA GLY A 65 -13.00 6.21 -0.29
C GLY A 65 -12.99 7.68 0.07
N TYR A 66 -14.19 8.25 0.23
CA TYR A 66 -14.31 9.60 0.75
C TYR A 66 -13.98 9.61 2.23
N PRO A 67 -13.07 10.50 2.69
CA PRO A 67 -12.72 10.60 4.10
C PRO A 67 -13.92 11.09 4.92
N THR A 68 -14.00 10.65 6.16
CA THR A 68 -14.97 11.14 7.14
C THR A 68 -14.30 12.08 8.14
N ASP A 69 -15.07 12.95 8.77
CA ASP A 69 -14.60 13.86 9.84
C ASP A 69 -14.43 13.13 11.18
N SER A 70 -13.91 11.91 11.16
CA SER A 70 -13.69 11.14 12.38
C SER A 70 -12.27 11.32 12.90
N ALA A 71 -12.08 11.18 14.21
CA ALA A 71 -10.76 11.21 14.84
C ALA A 71 -9.84 10.11 14.28
N LEU A 72 -10.42 8.98 13.84
CA LEU A 72 -9.66 7.90 13.22
C LEU A 72 -9.14 8.29 11.84
N ALA A 73 -9.94 9.02 11.04
CA ALA A 73 -9.52 9.51 9.73
C ALA A 73 -8.46 10.63 9.84
N ALA A 74 -8.48 11.38 10.93
CA ALA A 74 -7.51 12.44 11.22
C ALA A 74 -6.20 11.93 11.87
N PHE A 75 -6.12 10.62 12.20
CA PHE A 75 -4.96 10.05 12.84
C PHE A 75 -3.72 10.11 11.93
N ALA A 76 -2.70 10.81 12.39
CA ALA A 76 -1.39 10.90 11.73
C ALA A 76 -0.34 10.33 12.69
N PRO A 77 0.20 9.13 12.45
CA PRO A 77 1.23 8.56 13.29
C PRO A 77 2.55 9.34 13.16
N ASP A 78 3.29 9.38 14.26
CA ASP A 78 4.63 9.98 14.28
C ASP A 78 5.55 9.29 13.27
N ARG A 79 6.55 10.03 12.82
CA ARG A 79 7.63 9.53 11.95
C ARG A 79 8.95 9.63 12.69
N VAL A 80 9.83 8.68 12.42
CA VAL A 80 11.21 8.74 12.91
C VAL A 80 11.93 9.96 12.33
N ASP A 81 12.87 10.50 13.10
CA ASP A 81 13.68 11.64 12.64
C ASP A 81 14.51 11.25 11.42
N VAL A 82 14.66 12.16 10.47
CA VAL A 82 15.43 11.93 9.24
C VAL A 82 16.86 11.52 9.53
N ASN A 83 17.48 12.05 10.59
CA ASN A 83 18.84 11.72 11.00
C ASN A 83 19.02 10.28 11.52
N GLU A 84 17.91 9.59 11.85
CA GLU A 84 17.95 8.16 12.24
C GLU A 84 18.02 7.23 11.03
N ILE A 85 17.60 7.69 9.86
CA ILE A 85 17.47 6.87 8.64
C ILE A 85 18.36 7.33 7.49
N LEU A 86 18.89 8.55 7.53
CA LEU A 86 19.72 9.13 6.48
C LEU A 86 21.12 9.45 7.01
N THR A 87 22.14 8.88 6.38
CA THR A 87 23.53 9.24 6.61
C THR A 87 24.09 9.90 5.35
N ILE A 88 24.48 11.17 5.48
CA ILE A 88 25.20 11.88 4.42
C ILE A 88 26.70 11.71 4.66
N LYS A 89 27.40 11.23 3.66
CA LYS A 89 28.88 11.13 3.68
C LYS A 89 29.45 12.25 2.81
N ASP A 90 30.36 12.98 3.40
CA ASP A 90 31.17 14.02 2.71
C ASP A 90 32.21 13.38 1.77
#